data_e9ee831a11f01a05c1e0e25c4068e58d
#
_entry.id   e9ee831a11f01a05c1e0e25c4068e58d
#
_cell.length_a   1.000
_cell.length_b   1.000
_cell.length_c   1.000
_cell.angle_alpha   90.00
_cell.angle_beta   90.00
_cell.angle_gamma   90.00
#
_symmetry.space_group_name_H-M   'P 1'
#
loop_
_entity.id
_entity.type
_entity.pdbx_description
1 polymer ?
#
loop_
_entity_poly.entity_id
_entity_poly.type
_entity_poly.pdbx_seq_one_letter_code
_entity_poly.pdbx_strand_id
1 'polypeptide(L)'
;MSEQQPRKYIRRVVTGHDAQGRSIFTEDQLAPSVHNNPKRVGYHLTQLWMTDQTPAFVGNEPDPTFRPLKLEPPKNGTVVRIIEFGPEGEWLEKIGTQDTKIAWGALGTDTASTNKTGGAKHPFMHRTESVDYALVLEGEITIVLDNEEVLLKTGDFLVERGTNHAWANRSGKMCRMLFVLIDGKFDPEISKHFDQ
;
A
#
# COMPACT_ATOMS: atom_id res chain seq x y z
N MET A 1 12.67 7.32 24.44
CA MET A 1 12.18 7.96 23.21
C MET A 1 12.95 7.31 22.07
N SER A 2 12.33 6.39 21.30
CA SER A 2 12.97 5.80 20.13
C SER A 2 13.12 6.92 19.09
N GLU A 3 14.35 7.22 18.66
CA GLU A 3 14.57 8.08 17.51
C GLU A 3 13.79 7.46 16.32
N GLN A 4 12.76 8.15 15.86
CA GLN A 4 12.08 7.77 14.63
C GLN A 4 13.13 7.86 13.53
N GLN A 5 13.41 6.73 12.87
CA GLN A 5 14.29 6.75 11.70
C GLN A 5 13.72 7.73 10.68
N PRO A 6 14.54 8.66 10.17
CA PRO A 6 14.06 9.66 9.24
C PRO A 6 13.53 8.99 7.97
N ARG A 7 12.37 9.47 7.49
CA ARG A 7 11.78 9.07 6.22
C ARG A 7 12.82 9.12 5.09
N LYS A 8 12.88 8.10 4.27
CA LYS A 8 13.69 8.09 3.05
C LYS A 8 12.88 8.65 1.87
N TYR A 9 13.35 9.71 1.28
CA TYR A 9 12.78 10.24 0.05
C TYR A 9 13.14 9.34 -1.14
N ILE A 10 12.20 9.18 -2.06
CA ILE A 10 12.33 8.30 -3.22
C ILE A 10 12.53 9.16 -4.46
N ARG A 11 13.70 9.02 -5.13
CA ARG A 11 13.90 9.59 -6.45
C ARG A 11 13.10 8.79 -7.47
N ARG A 12 12.30 9.47 -8.26
CA ARG A 12 11.53 8.91 -9.35
C ARG A 12 12.03 9.50 -10.67
N VAL A 13 12.30 8.63 -11.63
CA VAL A 13 12.67 9.01 -12.99
C VAL A 13 11.58 8.51 -13.94
N VAL A 14 11.05 9.38 -14.78
CA VAL A 14 10.00 9.06 -15.74
C VAL A 14 10.52 9.30 -17.15
N THR A 15 10.26 8.36 -18.05
CA THR A 15 10.60 8.45 -19.46
C THR A 15 9.39 8.86 -20.30
N GLY A 16 9.65 9.44 -21.46
CA GLY A 16 8.63 9.80 -22.44
C GLY A 16 9.25 10.03 -23.80
N HIS A 17 8.56 10.75 -24.65
CA HIS A 17 8.99 11.03 -26.03
C HIS A 17 8.94 12.52 -26.33
N ASP A 18 9.92 13.01 -27.11
CA ASP A 18 9.88 14.35 -27.67
C ASP A 18 8.91 14.44 -28.88
N ALA A 19 8.80 15.63 -29.47
CA ALA A 19 7.93 15.86 -30.60
C ALA A 19 8.29 15.06 -31.87
N GLN A 20 9.49 14.47 -31.92
CA GLN A 20 9.96 13.60 -33.00
C GLN A 20 9.88 12.11 -32.63
N GLY A 21 9.25 11.75 -31.48
CA GLY A 21 9.11 10.39 -31.00
C GLY A 21 10.39 9.78 -30.43
N ARG A 22 11.42 10.59 -30.15
CA ARG A 22 12.67 10.11 -29.54
C ARG A 22 12.50 9.99 -28.02
N SER A 23 13.06 8.94 -27.44
CA SER A 23 13.00 8.69 -26.00
C SER A 23 13.77 9.76 -25.21
N ILE A 24 13.15 10.31 -24.20
CA ILE A 24 13.72 11.32 -23.30
C ILE A 24 13.34 11.00 -21.85
N PHE A 25 14.04 11.61 -20.89
CA PHE A 25 13.56 11.71 -19.52
C PHE A 25 12.64 12.92 -19.42
N THR A 26 11.39 12.70 -18.98
CA THR A 26 10.41 13.77 -18.75
C THR A 26 10.48 14.28 -17.33
N GLU A 27 10.90 13.42 -16.39
CA GLU A 27 11.08 13.77 -14.98
C GLU A 27 12.30 13.06 -14.39
N ASP A 28 13.00 13.76 -13.51
CA ASP A 28 14.06 13.23 -12.64
C ASP A 28 14.04 14.05 -11.34
N GLN A 29 13.22 13.62 -10.38
CA GLN A 29 12.99 14.36 -9.13
C GLN A 29 12.55 13.42 -8.01
N LEU A 30 12.40 13.96 -6.80
CA LEU A 30 11.77 13.23 -5.70
C LEU A 30 10.28 13.01 -6.01
N ALA A 31 9.79 11.80 -5.75
CA ALA A 31 8.38 11.46 -5.93
C ALA A 31 7.49 12.42 -5.12
N PRO A 32 6.57 13.17 -5.78
CA PRO A 32 5.86 14.27 -5.14
C PRO A 32 4.68 13.82 -4.26
N SER A 33 4.08 12.68 -4.57
CA SER A 33 2.85 12.21 -3.92
C SER A 33 3.15 11.36 -2.70
N VAL A 34 3.18 12.02 -1.54
CA VAL A 34 3.52 11.39 -0.27
C VAL A 34 2.47 11.66 0.78
N HIS A 35 2.05 10.59 1.44
CA HIS A 35 0.97 10.58 2.40
C HIS A 35 1.40 9.94 3.72
N ASN A 36 0.98 10.56 4.84
CA ASN A 36 1.17 10.03 6.18
C ASN A 36 -0.16 9.49 6.70
N ASN A 37 -0.10 8.52 7.59
CA ASN A 37 -1.30 8.04 8.27
C ASN A 37 -1.35 8.62 9.69
N PRO A 38 -2.41 9.35 10.08
CA PRO A 38 -2.49 10.02 11.38
C PRO A 38 -2.62 9.05 12.57
N LYS A 39 -2.95 7.77 12.30
CA LYS A 39 -3.19 6.74 13.32
C LYS A 39 -2.17 5.60 13.28
N ARG A 40 -1.23 5.62 12.34
CA ARG A 40 -0.14 4.64 12.24
C ARG A 40 1.21 5.33 12.36
N VAL A 41 1.85 5.16 13.52
CA VAL A 41 3.15 5.78 13.79
C VAL A 41 4.20 5.26 12.82
N GLY A 42 4.93 6.17 12.17
CA GLY A 42 5.98 5.81 11.20
C GLY A 42 5.45 5.23 9.88
N TYR A 43 4.16 5.39 9.58
CA TYR A 43 3.61 5.00 8.29
C TYR A 43 3.74 6.14 7.28
N HIS A 44 4.43 5.87 6.16
CA HIS A 44 4.55 6.79 5.04
C HIS A 44 4.28 6.04 3.74
N LEU A 45 3.35 6.54 2.93
CA LEU A 45 3.04 6.01 1.61
C LEU A 45 3.53 6.99 0.55
N THR A 46 4.41 6.55 -0.34
CA THR A 46 4.82 7.31 -1.52
C THR A 46 4.23 6.67 -2.76
N GLN A 47 3.31 7.36 -3.44
CA GLN A 47 2.73 6.91 -4.69
C GLN A 47 3.70 7.20 -5.83
N LEU A 48 4.07 6.19 -6.61
CA LEU A 48 5.08 6.29 -7.65
C LEU A 48 4.48 6.45 -9.04
N TRP A 49 3.44 5.67 -9.34
CA TRP A 49 2.74 5.69 -10.62
C TRP A 49 1.39 5.00 -10.51
N MET A 50 0.52 5.25 -11.49
CA MET A 50 -0.70 4.48 -11.69
C MET A 50 -1.11 4.48 -13.17
N THR A 51 -1.87 3.46 -13.54
CA THR A 51 -2.63 3.38 -14.79
C THR A 51 -4.11 3.27 -14.46
N ASP A 52 -5.00 3.63 -15.38
CA ASP A 52 -6.45 3.58 -15.17
C ASP A 52 -7.20 2.89 -16.32
N GLN A 53 -6.46 2.10 -17.09
CA GLN A 53 -7.02 1.27 -18.17
C GLN A 53 -6.11 0.08 -18.49
N THR A 54 -6.70 -0.96 -19.09
CA THR A 54 -5.99 -2.13 -19.63
C THR A 54 -6.50 -2.39 -21.05
N PRO A 55 -5.63 -2.42 -22.10
CA PRO A 55 -4.19 -2.14 -22.04
C PRO A 55 -3.88 -0.72 -21.55
N ALA A 56 -2.76 -0.57 -20.82
CA ALA A 56 -2.34 0.74 -20.37
C ALA A 56 -2.03 1.66 -21.56
N PHE A 57 -2.42 2.92 -21.45
CA PHE A 57 -1.99 3.91 -22.44
C PHE A 57 -0.49 4.19 -22.28
N VAL A 58 0.21 4.28 -23.40
CA VAL A 58 1.65 4.57 -23.44
C VAL A 58 1.85 5.87 -24.19
N GLY A 59 2.03 6.95 -23.44
CA GLY A 59 2.18 8.31 -23.98
C GLY A 59 2.86 9.25 -22.99
N ASN A 60 2.69 10.55 -23.21
CA ASN A 60 3.25 11.62 -22.38
C ASN A 60 2.17 12.29 -21.52
N GLU A 61 1.30 11.51 -20.89
CA GLU A 61 0.29 12.06 -19.99
C GLU A 61 0.94 12.76 -18.79
N PRO A 62 0.21 13.74 -18.21
CA PRO A 62 0.58 14.33 -16.94
C PRO A 62 0.71 13.26 -15.84
N ASP A 63 1.54 13.53 -14.84
CA ASP A 63 1.72 12.66 -13.67
C ASP A 63 0.38 12.27 -13.04
N PRO A 64 -0.01 10.99 -13.08
CA PRO A 64 -1.29 10.53 -12.55
C PRO A 64 -1.36 10.52 -11.02
N THR A 65 -0.24 10.68 -10.32
CA THR A 65 -0.15 10.59 -8.86
C THR A 65 -0.70 11.82 -8.13
N PHE A 66 -1.04 12.90 -8.84
CA PHE A 66 -1.70 14.08 -8.28
C PHE A 66 -3.21 13.93 -8.05
N ARG A 67 -3.77 12.76 -8.36
CA ARG A 67 -5.16 12.42 -8.02
C ARG A 67 -5.31 12.18 -6.51
N PRO A 68 -6.54 12.33 -5.96
CA PRO A 68 -6.80 11.95 -4.57
C PRO A 68 -6.36 10.52 -4.28
N LEU A 69 -5.70 10.33 -3.12
CA LEU A 69 -5.26 9.00 -2.71
C LEU A 69 -6.44 8.05 -2.57
N LYS A 70 -6.28 6.84 -3.09
CA LYS A 70 -7.14 5.68 -2.83
C LYS A 70 -6.28 4.48 -2.52
N LEU A 71 -6.75 3.64 -1.60
CA LEU A 71 -6.08 2.39 -1.27
C LEU A 71 -6.16 1.43 -2.47
N GLU A 72 -7.34 1.26 -3.01
CA GLU A 72 -7.62 0.39 -4.15
C GLU A 72 -7.02 0.96 -5.45
N PRO A 73 -6.58 0.12 -6.39
CA PRO A 73 -6.18 0.58 -7.71
C PRO A 73 -7.37 1.16 -8.50
N PRO A 74 -7.13 1.99 -9.52
CA PRO A 74 -8.17 2.42 -10.43
C PRO A 74 -8.79 1.22 -11.16
N LYS A 75 -10.07 1.33 -11.53
CA LYS A 75 -10.76 0.33 -12.35
C LYS A 75 -10.00 0.03 -13.64
N ASN A 76 -9.76 -1.25 -13.93
CA ASN A 76 -8.92 -1.73 -15.03
C ASN A 76 -7.48 -1.17 -15.01
N GLY A 77 -6.99 -0.75 -13.86
CA GLY A 77 -5.69 -0.11 -13.75
C GLY A 77 -4.77 -0.76 -12.74
N THR A 78 -3.67 -0.08 -12.49
CA THR A 78 -2.63 -0.48 -11.54
C THR A 78 -2.19 0.71 -10.69
N VAL A 79 -1.63 0.42 -9.53
CA VAL A 79 -0.96 1.41 -8.69
C VAL A 79 0.39 0.86 -8.25
N VAL A 80 1.43 1.69 -8.33
CA VAL A 80 2.77 1.38 -7.82
C VAL A 80 3.08 2.34 -6.68
N ARG A 81 3.43 1.80 -5.51
CA ARG A 81 3.74 2.60 -4.32
C ARG A 81 4.82 1.96 -3.46
N ILE A 82 5.53 2.78 -2.71
CA ILE A 82 6.38 2.33 -1.60
C ILE A 82 5.72 2.74 -0.31
N ILE A 83 5.66 1.81 0.64
CA ILE A 83 5.15 2.05 1.98
C ILE A 83 6.26 1.77 2.99
N GLU A 84 6.45 2.72 3.90
CA GLU A 84 7.28 2.57 5.09
C GLU A 84 6.36 2.25 6.26
N PHE A 85 6.69 1.18 6.98
CA PHE A 85 5.99 0.74 8.18
C PHE A 85 6.90 0.95 9.39
N GLY A 86 6.56 1.90 10.25
CA GLY A 86 7.20 2.05 11.53
C GLY A 86 6.96 0.83 12.42
N PRO A 87 7.84 0.59 13.41
CA PRO A 87 7.65 -0.51 14.35
C PRO A 87 6.36 -0.34 15.16
N GLU A 88 5.71 -1.46 15.40
CA GLU A 88 4.62 -1.55 16.35
C GLU A 88 5.12 -1.38 17.79
N GLY A 89 4.25 -0.91 18.66
CA GLY A 89 4.54 -0.67 20.05
C GLY A 89 3.28 -0.32 20.81
N GLU A 90 3.40 0.28 21.98
CA GLU A 90 2.28 0.64 22.87
C GLU A 90 1.16 1.48 22.19
N TRP A 91 1.48 2.17 21.10
CA TRP A 91 0.49 2.93 20.35
C TRP A 91 -0.56 2.01 19.71
N LEU A 92 -0.17 0.79 19.29
CA LEU A 92 -1.07 -0.18 18.65
C LEU A 92 -2.12 -0.70 19.63
N GLU A 93 -1.76 -0.90 20.91
CA GLU A 93 -2.66 -1.36 21.96
C GLU A 93 -3.79 -0.36 22.24
N LYS A 94 -3.58 0.91 21.91
CA LYS A 94 -4.52 2.01 22.10
C LYS A 94 -5.43 2.25 20.88
N ILE A 95 -5.20 1.53 19.79
CA ILE A 95 -5.98 1.67 18.56
C ILE A 95 -7.34 1.00 18.70
N GLY A 96 -8.39 1.80 18.67
CA GLY A 96 -9.78 1.35 18.63
C GLY A 96 -10.36 1.36 17.20
N THR A 97 -11.60 0.89 17.07
CA THR A 97 -12.32 0.86 15.78
C THR A 97 -12.51 2.25 15.16
N GLN A 98 -12.68 3.28 15.99
CA GLN A 98 -12.76 4.67 15.50
C GLN A 98 -11.42 5.14 14.92
N ASP A 99 -10.29 4.74 15.51
CA ASP A 99 -8.97 5.11 15.01
C ASP A 99 -8.66 4.40 13.69
N THR A 100 -9.05 3.12 13.56
CA THR A 100 -8.91 2.40 12.29
C THR A 100 -9.75 3.02 11.18
N LYS A 101 -10.97 3.49 11.49
CA LYS A 101 -11.81 4.22 10.53
C LYS A 101 -11.13 5.51 10.05
N ILE A 102 -10.53 6.29 10.96
CA ILE A 102 -9.77 7.50 10.60
C ILE A 102 -8.55 7.12 9.74
N ALA A 103 -7.84 6.04 10.10
CA ALA A 103 -6.68 5.58 9.35
C ALA A 103 -7.03 5.18 7.92
N TRP A 104 -8.13 4.46 7.72
CA TRP A 104 -8.60 4.06 6.39
C TRP A 104 -9.12 5.23 5.58
N GLY A 105 -9.85 6.17 6.21
CA GLY A 105 -10.27 7.41 5.57
C GLY A 105 -9.10 8.25 5.06
N ALA A 106 -7.97 8.27 5.78
CA ALA A 106 -6.74 8.93 5.32
C ALA A 106 -6.09 8.24 4.11
N LEU A 107 -6.43 6.98 3.83
CA LEU A 107 -6.02 6.23 2.65
C LEU A 107 -7.09 6.25 1.53
N GLY A 108 -8.13 7.08 1.70
CA GLY A 108 -9.18 7.26 0.69
C GLY A 108 -10.15 6.09 0.56
N THR A 109 -10.26 5.24 1.60
CA THR A 109 -11.22 4.15 1.68
C THR A 109 -11.86 4.10 3.05
N ASP A 110 -13.13 3.69 3.13
CA ASP A 110 -13.86 3.40 4.36
C ASP A 110 -14.41 1.97 4.40
N THR A 111 -14.26 1.24 3.30
CA THR A 111 -14.83 -0.10 3.10
C THR A 111 -13.80 -1.22 3.19
N ALA A 112 -12.52 -0.95 3.02
CA ALA A 112 -11.47 -1.97 3.00
C ALA A 112 -11.28 -2.69 4.36
N SER A 113 -11.56 -2.00 5.48
CA SER A 113 -11.41 -2.60 6.82
C SER A 113 -12.37 -3.76 7.02
N THR A 114 -11.83 -4.89 7.46
CA THR A 114 -12.61 -6.07 7.88
C THR A 114 -12.78 -6.14 9.40
N ASN A 115 -12.03 -5.32 10.16
CA ASN A 115 -12.16 -5.22 11.62
C ASN A 115 -13.24 -4.20 12.03
N LYS A 116 -14.49 -4.43 11.63
CA LYS A 116 -15.62 -3.50 11.83
C LYS A 116 -16.08 -3.43 13.30
N THR A 117 -16.00 -4.54 14.03
CA THR A 117 -16.52 -4.68 15.41
C THR A 117 -15.44 -4.83 16.47
N GLY A 118 -14.18 -4.91 16.07
CA GLY A 118 -13.07 -5.26 16.94
C GLY A 118 -12.88 -6.79 17.06
N GLY A 119 -11.77 -7.20 17.67
CA GLY A 119 -11.47 -8.63 17.90
C GLY A 119 -10.74 -9.33 16.75
N ALA A 120 -10.41 -8.64 15.64
CA ALA A 120 -9.54 -9.18 14.62
C ALA A 120 -8.12 -9.38 15.15
N LYS A 121 -7.34 -10.31 14.56
CA LYS A 121 -5.94 -10.59 14.95
C LYS A 121 -5.03 -9.36 14.92
N HIS A 122 -5.37 -8.39 14.08
CA HIS A 122 -4.66 -7.12 13.99
C HIS A 122 -5.66 -5.98 13.71
N PRO A 123 -5.51 -4.79 14.33
CA PRO A 123 -6.46 -3.69 14.16
C PRO A 123 -6.63 -3.25 12.70
N PHE A 124 -5.57 -3.36 11.90
CA PHE A 124 -5.56 -2.95 10.49
C PHE A 124 -5.78 -4.11 9.52
N MET A 125 -6.54 -5.15 9.92
CA MET A 125 -7.01 -6.17 8.98
C MET A 125 -7.90 -5.53 7.92
N HIS A 126 -7.64 -5.89 6.67
CA HIS A 126 -8.34 -5.33 5.52
C HIS A 126 -8.30 -6.26 4.32
N ARG A 127 -9.14 -5.94 3.33
CA ARG A 127 -9.21 -6.65 2.06
C ARG A 127 -9.48 -5.67 0.92
N THR A 128 -8.81 -5.89 -0.20
CA THR A 128 -9.05 -5.15 -1.46
C THR A 128 -9.35 -6.12 -2.59
N GLU A 129 -10.18 -5.71 -3.55
CA GLU A 129 -10.47 -6.50 -4.75
C GLU A 129 -9.36 -6.29 -5.77
N SER A 130 -8.16 -6.80 -5.43
CA SER A 130 -6.95 -6.64 -6.22
C SER A 130 -6.04 -7.85 -6.11
N VAL A 131 -5.10 -7.95 -7.06
CA VAL A 131 -3.91 -8.79 -6.91
C VAL A 131 -2.74 -7.88 -6.65
N ASP A 132 -2.05 -8.10 -5.53
CA ASP A 132 -0.95 -7.26 -5.13
C ASP A 132 0.36 -8.03 -5.21
N TYR A 133 1.37 -7.41 -5.81
CA TYR A 133 2.76 -7.87 -5.73
C TYR A 133 3.46 -7.02 -4.69
N ALA A 134 4.00 -7.67 -3.67
CA ALA A 134 4.70 -7.02 -2.57
C ALA A 134 6.13 -7.52 -2.46
N LEU A 135 7.09 -6.61 -2.38
CA LEU A 135 8.52 -6.90 -2.21
C LEU A 135 9.07 -6.14 -1.01
N VAL A 136 9.71 -6.85 -0.09
CA VAL A 136 10.42 -6.22 1.02
C VAL A 136 11.75 -5.62 0.51
N LEU A 137 11.83 -4.30 0.49
CA LEU A 137 13.02 -3.56 0.06
C LEU A 137 14.04 -3.42 1.19
N GLU A 138 13.58 -3.26 2.44
CA GLU A 138 14.42 -3.05 3.60
C GLU A 138 13.70 -3.49 4.88
N GLY A 139 14.43 -4.14 5.78
CA GLY A 139 13.90 -4.61 7.06
C GLY A 139 13.14 -5.93 6.94
N GLU A 140 12.18 -6.11 7.83
CA GLU A 140 11.32 -7.29 7.87
C GLU A 140 9.92 -6.91 8.37
N ILE A 141 8.92 -7.68 7.98
CA ILE A 141 7.52 -7.46 8.35
C ILE A 141 6.75 -8.78 8.36
N THR A 142 5.78 -8.91 9.24
CA THR A 142 4.89 -10.07 9.25
C THR A 142 3.61 -9.73 8.49
N ILE A 143 3.25 -10.56 7.51
CA ILE A 143 1.88 -10.59 6.99
C ILE A 143 1.03 -11.47 7.89
N VAL A 144 -0.10 -10.91 8.35
CA VAL A 144 -1.06 -11.56 9.21
C VAL A 144 -2.30 -11.87 8.38
N LEU A 145 -2.67 -13.15 8.27
CA LEU A 145 -3.91 -13.62 7.66
C LEU A 145 -4.90 -14.08 8.74
N ASP A 146 -6.09 -14.47 8.35
CA ASP A 146 -7.12 -14.95 9.29
C ASP A 146 -6.62 -16.11 10.18
N ASN A 147 -5.91 -17.08 9.59
CA ASN A 147 -5.46 -18.28 10.30
C ASN A 147 -3.95 -18.37 10.48
N GLU A 148 -3.17 -17.72 9.62
CA GLU A 148 -1.72 -17.89 9.51
C GLU A 148 -0.99 -16.55 9.51
N GLU A 149 0.29 -16.60 9.81
CA GLU A 149 1.20 -15.46 9.73
C GLU A 149 2.52 -15.91 9.09
N VAL A 150 3.14 -15.02 8.30
CA VAL A 150 4.46 -15.28 7.70
C VAL A 150 5.34 -14.04 7.88
N LEU A 151 6.54 -14.26 8.40
CA LEU A 151 7.59 -13.24 8.45
C LEU A 151 8.28 -13.14 7.09
N LEU A 152 8.27 -11.94 6.51
CA LEU A 152 8.96 -11.59 5.27
C LEU A 152 10.18 -10.72 5.59
N LYS A 153 11.29 -10.95 4.88
CA LYS A 153 12.55 -10.23 5.02
C LYS A 153 12.96 -9.58 3.71
N THR A 154 13.93 -8.70 3.77
CA THR A 154 14.48 -8.03 2.58
C THR A 154 14.78 -9.03 1.46
N GLY A 155 14.19 -8.78 0.29
CA GLY A 155 14.27 -9.63 -0.90
C GLY A 155 13.12 -10.63 -1.05
N ASP A 156 12.33 -10.87 0.00
CA ASP A 156 11.16 -11.75 -0.10
C ASP A 156 10.04 -11.07 -0.89
N PHE A 157 9.41 -11.87 -1.76
CA PHE A 157 8.32 -11.47 -2.63
C PHE A 157 7.04 -12.21 -2.26
N LEU A 158 5.95 -11.47 -2.14
CA LEU A 158 4.63 -12.00 -1.86
C LEU A 158 3.67 -11.69 -3.00
N VAL A 159 2.82 -12.65 -3.36
CA VAL A 159 1.62 -12.43 -4.16
C VAL A 159 0.41 -12.50 -3.23
N GLU A 160 -0.23 -11.37 -3.03
CA GLU A 160 -1.47 -11.25 -2.28
C GLU A 160 -2.64 -11.24 -3.29
N ARG A 161 -3.67 -12.06 -3.05
CA ARG A 161 -4.79 -12.28 -3.97
C ARG A 161 -6.13 -11.91 -3.33
N GLY A 162 -6.27 -10.68 -2.88
CA GLY A 162 -7.48 -10.18 -2.25
C GLY A 162 -7.82 -10.88 -0.92
N THR A 163 -6.84 -11.41 -0.22
CA THR A 163 -7.03 -12.06 1.07
C THR A 163 -7.23 -11.04 2.19
N ASN A 164 -7.91 -11.44 3.25
CA ASN A 164 -7.98 -10.60 4.46
C ASN A 164 -6.62 -10.61 5.15
N HIS A 165 -5.99 -9.45 5.29
CA HIS A 165 -4.64 -9.36 5.81
C HIS A 165 -4.34 -8.08 6.58
N ALA A 166 -3.24 -8.10 7.31
CA ALA A 166 -2.60 -6.93 7.88
C ALA A 166 -1.08 -7.03 7.78
N TRP A 167 -0.42 -5.88 7.81
CA TRP A 167 1.03 -5.76 7.85
C TRP A 167 1.47 -5.35 9.24
N ALA A 168 2.13 -6.27 9.96
CA ALA A 168 2.58 -6.13 11.35
C ALA A 168 4.11 -6.00 11.40
N ASN A 169 4.60 -4.81 11.70
CA ASN A 169 6.04 -4.60 11.87
C ASN A 169 6.44 -4.76 13.34
N ARG A 170 6.83 -5.96 13.72
CA ARG A 170 7.27 -6.34 15.07
C ARG A 170 8.79 -6.31 15.24
N SER A 171 9.53 -5.84 14.22
CA SER A 171 11.00 -5.91 14.20
C SER A 171 11.71 -4.86 15.07
N GLY A 172 10.99 -3.85 15.55
CA GLY A 172 11.57 -2.71 16.25
C GLY A 172 12.32 -1.70 15.36
N LYS A 173 12.36 -1.93 14.04
CA LYS A 173 13.00 -1.05 13.04
C LYS A 173 12.00 -0.72 11.92
N MET A 174 12.32 0.30 11.12
CA MET A 174 11.52 0.64 9.94
C MET A 174 11.58 -0.51 8.92
N CYS A 175 10.43 -0.89 8.37
CA CYS A 175 10.34 -1.76 7.19
C CYS A 175 9.86 -0.95 6.00
N ARG A 176 10.44 -1.19 4.83
CA ARG A 176 10.07 -0.56 3.57
C ARG A 176 9.69 -1.63 2.55
N MET A 177 8.55 -1.43 1.91
CA MET A 177 8.03 -2.35 0.91
C MET A 177 7.62 -1.62 -0.38
N LEU A 178 7.87 -2.28 -1.51
CA LEU A 178 7.24 -1.93 -2.79
C LEU A 178 5.94 -2.72 -2.92
N PHE A 179 4.90 -2.05 -3.41
CA PHE A 179 3.63 -2.66 -3.80
C PHE A 179 3.27 -2.30 -5.23
N VAL A 180 2.77 -3.29 -5.96
CA VAL A 180 2.05 -3.12 -7.23
C VAL A 180 0.67 -3.71 -7.05
N LEU A 181 -0.37 -2.89 -7.05
CA LEU A 181 -1.76 -3.33 -6.94
C LEU A 181 -2.38 -3.31 -8.33
N ILE A 182 -3.02 -4.39 -8.70
CA ILE A 182 -3.68 -4.59 -9.99
C ILE A 182 -5.17 -4.77 -9.72
N ASP A 183 -6.02 -3.96 -10.38
CA ASP A 183 -7.48 -4.10 -10.29
C ASP A 183 -7.89 -5.54 -10.59
N GLY A 184 -8.73 -6.08 -9.74
CA GLY A 184 -9.16 -7.47 -9.78
C GLY A 184 -10.67 -7.61 -9.74
N LYS A 185 -11.10 -8.86 -9.72
CA LYS A 185 -12.48 -9.24 -9.47
C LYS A 185 -12.50 -10.50 -8.64
N PHE A 186 -13.21 -10.47 -7.52
CA PHE A 186 -13.37 -11.65 -6.69
C PHE A 186 -14.12 -12.76 -7.41
N ASP A 187 -13.69 -13.99 -7.20
CA ASP A 187 -14.49 -15.16 -7.52
C ASP A 187 -15.78 -15.13 -6.67
N PRO A 188 -16.98 -15.16 -7.29
CA PRO A 188 -18.25 -15.18 -6.57
C PRO A 188 -18.37 -16.33 -5.57
N GLU A 189 -17.75 -17.48 -5.85
CA GLU A 189 -17.79 -18.63 -4.95
C GLU A 189 -16.95 -18.42 -3.69
N ILE A 190 -15.96 -17.52 -3.74
CA ILE A 190 -15.16 -17.13 -2.57
C ILE A 190 -15.82 -15.97 -1.84
N SER A 191 -16.20 -14.92 -2.58
CA SER A 191 -16.69 -13.67 -1.98
C SER A 191 -18.01 -13.80 -1.21
N LYS A 192 -18.85 -14.79 -1.54
CA LYS A 192 -20.07 -15.10 -0.78
C LYS A 192 -19.81 -15.47 0.70
N HIS A 193 -18.56 -15.75 1.07
CA HIS A 193 -18.16 -16.10 2.44
C HIS A 193 -17.54 -14.94 3.21
N PHE A 194 -17.35 -13.77 2.60
CA PHE A 194 -16.62 -12.67 3.23
C PHE A 194 -17.38 -11.96 4.35
N ASP A 195 -18.70 -12.01 4.36
CA ASP A 195 -19.56 -11.33 5.34
C ASP A 195 -20.22 -12.28 6.36
N GLN A 196 -19.66 -13.50 6.53
CA GLN A 196 -20.16 -14.50 7.47
C GLN A 196 -19.45 -14.44 8.81
#